data_ba899901f878b99df826a829c83d1864
#
_entry.id   ba899901f878b99df826a829c83d1864
#
_cell.length_a   1.000
_cell.length_b   1.000
_cell.length_c   1.000
_cell.angle_alpha   90.00
_cell.angle_beta   90.00
_cell.angle_gamma   90.00
#
_symmetry.space_group_name_H-M   'P 1'
#
loop_
_entity.id
_entity.type
_entity.pdbx_description
1 polymer ?
#
loop_
_entity_poly.entity_id
_entity_poly.type
_entity_poly.pdbx_seq_one_letter_code
_entity_poly.pdbx_strand_id
1 'polypeptide(L)'
;MNVSYVIKKEVPLFEQFAALHEASGLHKSKKGNYTKEQLFEAAANSWFRVGIYDNEQLIAFGRMISDGIYQALICDVMVDPSYQNKGLGKQIIQELLTKCEESGIESIQLFAAKGKHHFYKKLGFQEREEDAPGMSLVI
;
A
#
# COMPACT_ATOMS: atom_id res chain seq x y z
N MET A 1 22.12 8.73 -14.72
CA MET A 1 22.54 7.52 -13.97
C MET A 1 21.30 6.72 -13.59
N ASN A 2 21.28 5.47 -13.98
CA ASN A 2 20.16 4.61 -13.65
C ASN A 2 20.30 4.10 -12.22
N VAL A 3 19.29 4.38 -11.41
CA VAL A 3 19.23 3.83 -10.06
C VAL A 3 18.41 2.56 -10.14
N SER A 4 18.99 1.47 -9.72
CA SER A 4 18.33 0.17 -9.73
C SER A 4 17.82 -0.16 -8.32
N TYR A 5 16.51 -0.23 -8.17
CA TYR A 5 15.88 -0.62 -6.92
C TYR A 5 15.47 -2.09 -6.99
N VAL A 6 15.38 -2.72 -5.83
CA VAL A 6 15.00 -4.13 -5.75
C VAL A 6 13.57 -4.23 -5.23
N ILE A 7 12.75 -5.02 -5.90
CA ILE A 7 11.37 -5.30 -5.50
C ILE A 7 11.35 -6.63 -4.77
N LYS A 8 10.77 -6.67 -3.57
CA LYS A 8 10.64 -7.88 -2.78
C LYS A 8 9.20 -8.07 -2.30
N LYS A 9 8.77 -9.31 -2.25
CA LYS A 9 7.40 -9.69 -1.84
C LYS A 9 7.35 -10.30 -0.44
N GLU A 10 8.50 -10.41 0.22
CA GLU A 10 8.61 -10.94 1.58
C GLU A 10 8.30 -9.86 2.62
N VAL A 11 8.06 -10.31 3.85
CA VAL A 11 7.80 -9.40 4.97
C VAL A 11 9.09 -8.59 5.24
N PRO A 12 9.00 -7.25 5.28
CA PRO A 12 10.16 -6.43 5.62
C PRO A 12 10.62 -6.67 7.06
N LEU A 13 11.84 -6.25 7.37
CA LEU A 13 12.27 -6.18 8.75
C LEU A 13 11.47 -5.13 9.50
N PHE A 14 11.19 -5.37 10.77
CA PHE A 14 10.39 -4.46 11.58
C PHE A 14 10.94 -3.03 11.56
N GLU A 15 12.24 -2.86 11.76
CA GLU A 15 12.86 -1.53 11.80
C GLU A 15 12.69 -0.78 10.48
N GLN A 16 12.79 -1.49 9.36
CA GLN A 16 12.61 -0.89 8.04
C GLN A 16 11.17 -0.47 7.81
N PHE A 17 10.23 -1.33 8.16
CA PHE A 17 8.80 -1.02 8.03
C PHE A 17 8.42 0.17 8.92
N ALA A 18 8.83 0.14 10.19
CA ALA A 18 8.49 1.20 11.13
C ALA A 18 9.06 2.55 10.70
N ALA A 19 10.29 2.58 10.20
CA ALA A 19 10.92 3.81 9.72
C ALA A 19 10.18 4.38 8.52
N LEU A 20 9.80 3.55 7.55
CA LEU A 20 9.03 4.01 6.40
C LEU A 20 7.64 4.49 6.80
N HIS A 21 6.96 3.75 7.67
CA HIS A 21 5.63 4.11 8.15
C HIS A 21 5.64 5.50 8.79
N GLU A 22 6.63 5.79 9.61
CA GLU A 22 6.79 7.09 10.25
C GLU A 22 7.16 8.17 9.23
N ALA A 23 8.15 7.92 8.37
CA ALA A 23 8.61 8.88 7.37
C ALA A 23 7.50 9.25 6.38
N SER A 24 6.67 8.31 6.00
CA SER A 24 5.57 8.55 5.05
C SER A 24 4.46 9.42 5.62
N GLY A 25 4.39 9.56 6.95
CA GLY A 25 3.31 10.28 7.61
C GLY A 25 2.02 9.47 7.74
N LEU A 26 2.01 8.22 7.32
CA LEU A 26 0.81 7.37 7.36
C LEU A 26 0.32 7.16 8.79
N HIS A 27 1.24 7.17 9.77
CA HIS A 27 0.89 7.06 11.18
C HIS A 27 -0.06 8.17 11.64
N LYS A 28 -0.07 9.31 10.97
CA LYS A 28 -0.94 10.46 11.31
C LYS A 28 -2.38 10.23 10.87
N SER A 29 -2.59 9.36 9.90
CA SER A 29 -3.92 9.06 9.37
C SER A 29 -4.47 7.74 9.87
N LYS A 30 -3.70 7.01 10.70
CA LYS A 30 -4.19 5.74 11.26
C LYS A 30 -5.40 6.01 12.15
N LYS A 31 -6.34 5.10 12.10
CA LYS A 31 -7.52 5.15 12.95
C LYS A 31 -7.41 4.09 14.03
N GLY A 32 -7.85 4.44 15.23
CA GLY A 32 -7.72 3.55 16.37
C GLY A 32 -6.38 3.72 17.09
N ASN A 33 -6.21 2.95 18.15
CA ASN A 33 -5.07 3.07 19.05
C ASN A 33 -4.19 1.83 18.95
N TYR A 34 -3.31 1.82 17.96
CA TYR A 34 -2.46 0.66 17.65
C TYR A 34 -0.99 0.98 17.83
N THR A 35 -0.22 0.01 18.32
CA THR A 35 1.23 0.12 18.46
C THR A 35 1.91 -0.11 17.10
N LYS A 36 3.16 0.31 17.00
CA LYS A 36 3.98 0.06 15.79
C LYS A 36 4.09 -1.44 15.52
N GLU A 37 4.23 -2.24 16.57
CA GLU A 37 4.34 -3.69 16.49
C GLU A 37 3.05 -4.31 15.94
N GLN A 38 1.91 -3.81 16.37
CA GLN A 38 0.61 -4.29 15.88
C GLN A 38 0.42 -3.95 14.39
N LEU A 39 0.82 -2.76 13.97
CA LEU A 39 0.72 -2.37 12.57
C LEU A 39 1.67 -3.18 11.69
N PHE A 40 2.86 -3.48 12.20
CA PHE A 40 3.79 -4.36 11.49
C PHE A 40 3.23 -5.78 11.38
N GLU A 41 2.66 -6.31 12.45
CA GLU A 41 2.05 -7.65 12.45
C GLU A 41 0.89 -7.71 11.43
N ALA A 42 0.08 -6.65 11.35
CA ALA A 42 -0.98 -6.56 10.35
C ALA A 42 -0.41 -6.64 8.94
N ALA A 43 0.68 -5.91 8.68
CA ALA A 43 1.35 -5.96 7.38
C ALA A 43 1.91 -7.35 7.09
N ALA A 44 2.50 -8.00 8.09
CA ALA A 44 3.05 -9.36 7.96
C ALA A 44 1.97 -10.39 7.65
N ASN A 45 0.76 -10.18 8.16
CA ASN A 45 -0.37 -11.09 7.97
C ASN A 45 -1.23 -10.77 6.75
N SER A 46 -0.77 -9.87 5.89
CA SER A 46 -1.48 -9.52 4.66
C SER A 46 -1.51 -10.71 3.71
N TRP A 47 -2.54 -10.75 2.85
CA TRP A 47 -2.61 -11.75 1.79
C TRP A 47 -1.44 -11.62 0.83
N PHE A 48 -1.06 -10.38 0.50
CA PHE A 48 0.07 -10.09 -0.37
C PHE A 48 0.65 -8.73 -0.01
N ARG A 49 1.95 -8.59 -0.15
CA ARG A 49 2.67 -7.34 0.08
C ARG A 49 3.82 -7.21 -0.89
N VAL A 50 4.25 -5.97 -1.12
CA VAL A 50 5.39 -5.67 -1.96
C VAL A 50 6.16 -4.51 -1.37
N GLY A 51 7.47 -4.61 -1.36
CA GLY A 51 8.36 -3.55 -0.94
C GLY A 51 9.38 -3.24 -2.02
N ILE A 52 9.78 -1.98 -2.09
CA ILE A 52 10.86 -1.54 -2.98
C ILE A 52 12.00 -1.06 -2.09
N TYR A 53 13.21 -1.50 -2.41
CA TYR A 53 14.40 -1.24 -1.61
C TYR A 53 15.47 -0.52 -2.41
N ASP A 54 16.09 0.46 -1.76
CA ASP A 54 17.34 1.07 -2.23
C ASP A 54 18.43 0.51 -1.32
N ASN A 55 19.23 -0.41 -1.87
CA ASN A 55 20.11 -1.26 -1.09
C ASN A 55 19.28 -2.04 -0.05
N GLU A 56 19.48 -1.83 1.23
CA GLU A 56 18.74 -2.52 2.29
C GLU A 56 17.62 -1.65 2.89
N GLN A 57 17.47 -0.42 2.41
CA GLN A 57 16.47 0.50 2.92
C GLN A 57 15.15 0.32 2.19
N LEU A 58 14.08 0.06 2.94
CA LEU A 58 12.72 0.01 2.41
C LEU A 58 12.26 1.45 2.11
N ILE A 59 12.03 1.74 0.83
CA ILE A 59 11.67 3.10 0.38
C ILE A 59 10.24 3.21 -0.11
N ALA A 60 9.57 2.10 -0.38
CA ALA A 60 8.16 2.08 -0.75
C ALA A 60 7.56 0.74 -0.36
N PHE A 61 6.26 0.73 -0.08
CA PHE A 61 5.57 -0.46 0.39
C PHE A 61 4.08 -0.36 0.05
N GLY A 62 3.45 -1.51 -0.13
CA GLY A 62 2.00 -1.63 -0.23
C GLY A 62 1.57 -3.04 0.08
N ARG A 63 0.32 -3.21 0.52
CA ARG A 63 -0.20 -4.52 0.86
C ARG A 63 -1.66 -4.65 0.48
N MET A 64 -2.14 -5.90 0.45
CA MET A 64 -3.53 -6.19 0.18
C MET A 64 -4.09 -7.19 1.19
N ILE A 65 -5.35 -6.97 1.54
CA ILE A 65 -6.19 -7.93 2.24
C ILE A 65 -7.09 -8.55 1.19
N SER A 66 -7.26 -9.86 1.20
CA SER A 66 -8.06 -10.54 0.19
C SER A 66 -8.55 -11.89 0.69
N ASP A 67 -9.69 -12.32 0.14
CA ASP A 67 -10.16 -13.70 0.27
C ASP A 67 -9.43 -14.65 -0.69
N GLY A 68 -8.62 -14.10 -1.60
CA GLY A 68 -7.89 -14.87 -2.59
C GLY A 68 -8.72 -15.31 -3.78
N ILE A 69 -10.00 -14.94 -3.84
CA ILE A 69 -10.95 -15.43 -4.83
C ILE A 69 -11.70 -14.31 -5.53
N TYR A 70 -12.27 -13.39 -4.77
CA TYR A 70 -13.21 -12.40 -5.29
C TYR A 70 -12.72 -10.97 -5.15
N GLN A 71 -12.40 -10.52 -3.93
CA GLN A 71 -12.09 -9.13 -3.65
C GLN A 71 -10.70 -8.95 -3.06
N ALA A 72 -10.10 -7.81 -3.37
CA ALA A 72 -8.86 -7.37 -2.71
C ALA A 72 -9.01 -5.92 -2.27
N LEU A 73 -8.49 -5.61 -1.09
CA LEU A 73 -8.43 -4.25 -0.56
C LEU A 73 -6.96 -3.84 -0.44
N ILE A 74 -6.59 -2.81 -1.20
CA ILE A 74 -5.24 -2.24 -1.14
C ILE A 74 -5.14 -1.34 0.07
N CYS A 75 -4.10 -1.53 0.87
CA CYS A 75 -3.85 -0.77 2.11
C CYS A 75 -2.40 -0.31 2.18
N ASP A 76 -2.18 0.76 2.95
CA ASP A 76 -0.85 1.19 3.38
C ASP A 76 0.14 1.36 2.24
N VAL A 77 -0.27 2.04 1.17
CA VAL A 77 0.65 2.40 0.09
C VAL A 77 1.49 3.58 0.59
N MET A 78 2.80 3.34 0.73
CA MET A 78 3.73 4.31 1.30
C MET A 78 4.93 4.51 0.39
N VAL A 79 5.40 5.75 0.30
CA VAL A 79 6.66 6.09 -0.36
C VAL A 79 7.43 7.04 0.55
N ASP A 80 8.70 6.74 0.76
CA ASP A 80 9.57 7.62 1.53
C ASP A 80 9.60 9.00 0.86
N PRO A 81 9.39 10.10 1.61
CA PRO A 81 9.37 11.44 1.03
C PRO A 81 10.62 11.79 0.22
N SER A 82 11.78 11.24 0.59
CA SER A 82 13.03 11.46 -0.14
C SER A 82 13.05 10.78 -1.51
N TYR A 83 12.10 9.90 -1.78
CA TYR A 83 12.02 9.12 -3.02
C TYR A 83 10.74 9.38 -3.80
N GLN A 84 9.99 10.41 -3.46
CA GLN A 84 8.76 10.76 -4.18
C GLN A 84 9.07 11.30 -5.58
N ASN A 85 8.05 11.31 -6.43
CA ASN A 85 8.12 11.76 -7.82
C ASN A 85 9.08 10.94 -8.69
N LYS A 86 9.29 9.68 -8.33
CA LYS A 86 10.13 8.73 -9.08
C LYS A 86 9.31 7.55 -9.61
N GLY A 87 7.98 7.59 -9.48
CA GLY A 87 7.10 6.54 -9.97
C GLY A 87 7.01 5.31 -9.08
N LEU A 88 7.50 5.37 -7.84
CA LEU A 88 7.50 4.21 -6.94
C LEU A 88 6.11 3.81 -6.49
N GLY A 89 5.25 4.78 -6.18
CA GLY A 89 3.87 4.48 -5.81
C GLY A 89 3.11 3.78 -6.93
N LYS A 90 3.31 4.24 -8.17
CA LYS A 90 2.73 3.59 -9.34
C LYS A 90 3.25 2.16 -9.49
N GLN A 91 4.54 1.96 -9.27
CA GLN A 91 5.16 0.63 -9.37
C GLN A 91 4.60 -0.32 -8.30
N ILE A 92 4.41 0.16 -7.07
CA ILE A 92 3.77 -0.62 -6.01
C ILE A 92 2.37 -1.07 -6.46
N ILE A 93 1.55 -0.14 -6.94
CA ILE A 93 0.19 -0.47 -7.38
C ILE A 93 0.22 -1.47 -8.52
N GLN A 94 1.11 -1.31 -9.48
CA GLN A 94 1.22 -2.24 -10.60
C GLN A 94 1.57 -3.65 -10.15
N GLU A 95 2.47 -3.78 -9.17
CA GLU A 95 2.81 -5.09 -8.62
C GLU A 95 1.63 -5.73 -7.90
N LEU A 96 0.86 -4.95 -7.16
CA LEU A 96 -0.34 -5.44 -6.49
C LEU A 96 -1.39 -5.90 -7.50
N LEU A 97 -1.62 -5.11 -8.56
CA LEU A 97 -2.59 -5.45 -9.60
C LEU A 97 -2.17 -6.71 -10.37
N THR A 98 -0.88 -6.87 -10.63
CA THR A 98 -0.36 -8.07 -11.28
C THR A 98 -0.69 -9.31 -10.45
N LYS A 99 -0.53 -9.23 -9.14
CA LYS A 99 -0.89 -10.34 -8.25
C LYS A 99 -2.37 -10.68 -8.34
N CYS A 100 -3.23 -9.66 -8.40
CA CYS A 100 -4.67 -9.87 -8.56
C CYS A 100 -4.99 -10.56 -9.88
N GLU A 101 -4.39 -10.10 -10.98
CA GLU A 101 -4.59 -10.72 -12.30
C GLU A 101 -4.18 -12.17 -12.29
N GLU A 102 -3.00 -12.48 -11.74
CA GLU A 102 -2.51 -13.86 -11.64
C GLU A 102 -3.42 -14.76 -10.81
N SER A 103 -4.12 -14.16 -9.85
CA SER A 103 -5.01 -14.90 -8.94
C SER A 103 -6.47 -14.92 -9.38
N GLY A 104 -6.79 -14.28 -10.51
CA GLY A 104 -8.16 -14.21 -11.02
C GLY A 104 -9.07 -13.28 -10.24
N ILE A 105 -8.51 -12.35 -9.46
CA ILE A 105 -9.30 -11.38 -8.70
C ILE A 105 -9.55 -10.15 -9.57
N GLU A 106 -10.81 -9.83 -9.78
CA GLU A 106 -11.23 -8.72 -10.64
C GLU A 106 -11.74 -7.52 -9.86
N SER A 107 -12.19 -7.71 -8.63
CA SER A 107 -12.76 -6.64 -7.81
C SER A 107 -11.72 -6.12 -6.82
N ILE A 108 -11.17 -4.94 -7.10
CA ILE A 108 -10.08 -4.36 -6.33
C ILE A 108 -10.51 -3.00 -5.81
N GLN A 109 -10.33 -2.75 -4.53
CA GLN A 109 -10.80 -1.56 -3.85
C GLN A 109 -9.69 -0.93 -3.03
N LEU A 110 -9.82 0.37 -2.78
CA LEU A 110 -8.96 1.10 -1.86
C LEU A 110 -9.68 2.34 -1.35
N PHE A 111 -9.18 2.88 -0.25
CA PHE A 111 -9.59 4.18 0.25
C PHE A 111 -8.43 5.14 0.01
N ALA A 112 -8.61 6.08 -0.91
CA ALA A 112 -7.55 7.04 -1.23
C ALA A 112 -7.29 7.95 -0.03
N ALA A 113 -6.01 8.19 0.26
CA ALA A 113 -5.63 9.19 1.25
C ALA A 113 -6.03 10.57 0.74
N LYS A 114 -6.17 11.51 1.67
CA LYS A 114 -6.57 12.88 1.33
C LYS A 114 -5.68 13.45 0.22
N GLY A 115 -6.33 13.91 -0.85
CA GLY A 115 -5.63 14.52 -1.97
C GLY A 115 -5.00 13.55 -2.95
N LYS A 116 -5.17 12.23 -2.77
CA LYS A 116 -4.54 11.21 -3.61
C LYS A 116 -5.47 10.57 -4.64
N HIS A 117 -6.75 10.93 -4.66
CA HIS A 117 -7.71 10.28 -5.58
C HIS A 117 -7.33 10.46 -7.05
N HIS A 118 -6.74 11.59 -7.44
CA HIS A 118 -6.29 11.81 -8.81
C HIS A 118 -5.17 10.85 -9.22
N PHE A 119 -4.26 10.54 -8.30
CA PHE A 119 -3.20 9.58 -8.53
C PHE A 119 -3.80 8.21 -8.90
N TYR A 120 -4.79 7.76 -8.14
CA TYR A 120 -5.42 6.47 -8.39
C TYR A 120 -6.30 6.48 -9.65
N LYS A 121 -6.96 7.60 -9.94
CA LYS A 121 -7.74 7.72 -11.18
C LYS A 121 -6.88 7.52 -12.43
N LYS A 122 -5.67 8.05 -12.42
CA LYS A 122 -4.71 7.87 -13.53
C LYS A 122 -4.31 6.40 -13.72
N LEU A 123 -4.46 5.59 -12.68
CA LEU A 123 -4.15 4.16 -12.73
C LEU A 123 -5.37 3.29 -13.06
N GLY A 124 -6.51 3.92 -13.37
CA GLY A 124 -7.72 3.21 -13.77
C GLY A 124 -8.77 3.03 -12.67
N PHE A 125 -8.48 3.49 -11.46
CA PHE A 125 -9.47 3.42 -10.38
C PHE A 125 -10.53 4.48 -10.57
N GLN A 126 -11.76 4.13 -10.23
CA GLN A 126 -12.90 5.03 -10.30
C GLN A 126 -13.47 5.27 -8.92
N GLU A 127 -13.90 6.52 -8.66
CA GLU A 127 -14.59 6.82 -7.43
C GLU A 127 -15.93 6.09 -7.39
N ARG A 128 -16.35 5.71 -6.21
CA ARG A 128 -17.68 5.13 -6.03
C ARG A 128 -18.75 6.18 -6.34
N GLU A 129 -19.94 5.71 -6.63
CA GLU A 129 -21.09 6.59 -6.85
C GLU A 129 -21.36 7.42 -5.59
N GLU A 130 -21.84 8.63 -5.77
CA GLU A 130 -22.07 9.58 -4.69
C GLU A 130 -23.00 9.03 -3.61
N ASP A 131 -24.01 8.25 -4.01
CA ASP A 131 -24.98 7.64 -3.10
C ASP A 131 -24.57 6.25 -2.58
N ALA A 132 -23.35 5.84 -2.88
CA ALA A 132 -22.78 4.55 -2.42
C ALA A 132 -21.34 4.73 -1.95
N PRO A 133 -21.08 5.63 -0.98
CA PRO A 133 -19.72 5.93 -0.53
C PRO A 133 -19.12 4.82 0.31
N GLY A 134 -17.80 4.82 0.39
CA GLY A 134 -17.11 4.08 1.42
C GLY A 134 -17.43 4.66 2.80
N MET A 135 -17.50 3.81 3.81
CA MET A 135 -17.84 4.23 5.16
C MET A 135 -16.90 3.58 6.15
N SER A 136 -16.65 4.23 7.28
CA SER A 136 -15.78 3.69 8.31
C SER A 136 -16.31 4.00 9.71
N LEU A 137 -15.97 3.13 10.64
CA LEU A 137 -16.29 3.28 12.06
C LEU A 137 -15.07 2.88 12.87
N VAL A 138 -14.72 3.71 13.84
CA VAL A 138 -13.66 3.38 14.81
C VAL A 138 -14.34 3.19 16.16
N ILE A 139 -14.12 2.02 16.75
CA ILE A 139 -14.73 1.66 18.04
C ILE A 139 -13.89 2.18 19.20
#